data_10f7d96cbe632964ea70ce4c01f43d4d
#
_entry.id   10f7d96cbe632964ea70ce4c01f43d4d
#
_cell.length_a   1.000
_cell.length_b   1.000
_cell.length_c   1.000
_cell.angle_alpha   90.00
_cell.angle_beta   90.00
_cell.angle_gamma   90.00
#
_symmetry.space_group_name_H-M   'P 1'
#
loop_
_entity.id
_entity.type
_entity.pdbx_description
1 polymer ?
#
loop_
_entity_poly.entity_id
_entity_poly.type
_entity_poly.pdbx_seq_one_letter_code
_entity_poly.pdbx_strand_id
1 'polypeptide(L)'
;MLLCAWPAGAKVATDFNPHLDFSTFKTFAYIGGVEQLLRMQVNPDLLKNRIHRAVVRELTSKGLREVRPEENPDLVVRYWVETESDVRVTGTLNWGLYGSYYGGYWAVTYTTMDTPSTHRGTIGIELIQGTARDLAWRLFISEKIIHIDPDKIWKTTDSNIKKGFESYPPTAKAIQEKKQEWAKVDARKSP
;
A
#
# COMPACT_ATOMS: atom_id res chain seq x y z
N MET A 1 -19.07 17.63 23.04
CA MET A 1 -18.45 17.71 21.69
C MET A 1 -17.26 16.76 21.70
N LEU A 2 -17.50 15.48 21.33
CA LEU A 2 -16.47 14.46 21.30
C LEU A 2 -15.71 14.57 19.97
N LEU A 3 -14.47 15.04 20.04
CA LEU A 3 -13.52 14.97 18.95
C LEU A 3 -13.09 13.51 18.81
N CYS A 4 -13.70 12.78 17.87
CA CYS A 4 -13.16 11.52 17.40
C CYS A 4 -11.82 11.81 16.69
N ALA A 5 -10.72 11.68 17.43
CA ALA A 5 -9.39 11.61 16.84
C ALA A 5 -9.34 10.29 16.04
N TRP A 6 -9.39 10.40 14.72
CA TRP A 6 -9.12 9.27 13.83
C TRP A 6 -7.66 8.86 14.01
N PRO A 7 -7.37 7.58 14.30
CA PRO A 7 -5.99 7.15 14.47
C PRO A 7 -5.23 7.36 13.15
N ALA A 8 -4.19 8.18 13.18
CA ALA A 8 -3.23 8.36 12.10
C ALA A 8 -2.31 7.12 12.02
N GLY A 9 -2.89 5.97 11.68
CA GLY A 9 -2.17 4.71 11.50
C GLY A 9 -2.27 4.25 10.04
N ALA A 10 -1.30 3.45 9.61
CA ALA A 10 -1.37 2.80 8.30
C ALA A 10 -2.63 1.92 8.21
N LYS A 11 -3.31 2.02 7.08
CA LYS A 11 -4.41 1.10 6.77
C LYS A 11 -3.83 -0.18 6.19
N VAL A 12 -3.96 -1.27 6.91
CA VAL A 12 -3.55 -2.62 6.47
C VAL A 12 -4.81 -3.38 6.09
N ALA A 13 -4.86 -3.91 4.88
CA ALA A 13 -5.97 -4.71 4.38
C ALA A 13 -5.45 -5.94 3.63
N THR A 14 -6.13 -7.06 3.75
CA THR A 14 -5.79 -8.31 3.04
C THR A 14 -7.00 -8.83 2.30
N ASP A 15 -6.72 -9.56 1.22
CA ASP A 15 -7.74 -10.21 0.40
C ASP A 15 -7.19 -11.54 -0.12
N PHE A 16 -8.05 -12.50 -0.43
CA PHE A 16 -7.61 -13.82 -0.87
C PHE A 16 -8.68 -14.54 -1.70
N ASN A 17 -8.26 -15.51 -2.50
CA ASN A 17 -9.14 -16.38 -3.24
C ASN A 17 -9.64 -17.52 -2.31
N PRO A 18 -10.93 -17.56 -1.96
CA PRO A 18 -11.46 -18.54 -1.02
C PRO A 18 -11.59 -19.96 -1.60
N HIS A 19 -11.38 -20.14 -2.92
CA HIS A 19 -11.48 -21.45 -3.58
C HIS A 19 -10.16 -22.23 -3.60
N LEU A 20 -9.05 -21.59 -3.15
CA LEU A 20 -7.76 -22.25 -3.08
C LEU A 20 -7.54 -22.94 -1.74
N ASP A 21 -6.85 -24.08 -1.80
CA ASP A 21 -6.38 -24.78 -0.61
C ASP A 21 -4.99 -24.30 -0.23
N PHE A 22 -4.92 -23.41 0.74
CA PHE A 22 -3.66 -22.83 1.23
C PHE A 22 -2.74 -23.84 1.93
N SER A 23 -3.25 -25.01 2.32
CA SER A 23 -2.45 -26.04 2.97
C SER A 23 -1.50 -26.76 2.00
N THR A 24 -1.78 -26.66 0.71
CA THR A 24 -0.98 -27.30 -0.36
C THR A 24 0.28 -26.52 -0.69
N PHE A 25 0.34 -25.22 -0.37
CA PHE A 25 1.49 -24.38 -0.70
C PHE A 25 2.64 -24.61 0.27
N LYS A 26 3.81 -24.99 -0.26
CA LYS A 26 5.03 -25.31 0.50
C LYS A 26 6.22 -24.45 0.08
N THR A 27 6.21 -23.97 -1.16
CA THR A 27 7.32 -23.24 -1.76
C THR A 27 6.87 -21.89 -2.32
N PHE A 28 7.77 -20.92 -2.30
CA PHE A 28 7.54 -19.65 -2.96
C PHE A 28 8.81 -19.14 -3.63
N ALA A 29 8.66 -18.36 -4.69
CA ALA A 29 9.73 -17.59 -5.30
C ALA A 29 9.42 -16.11 -5.27
N TYR A 30 10.39 -15.30 -4.89
CA TYR A 30 10.27 -13.84 -4.92
C TYR A 30 10.82 -13.30 -6.24
N ILE A 31 9.98 -12.68 -7.06
CA ILE A 31 10.36 -12.18 -8.38
C ILE A 31 10.56 -10.66 -8.44
N GLY A 32 10.38 -9.97 -7.30
CA GLY A 32 10.51 -8.52 -7.24
C GLY A 32 9.23 -7.78 -7.56
N GLY A 33 9.35 -6.52 -7.96
CA GLY A 33 8.18 -5.66 -8.17
C GLY A 33 8.48 -4.38 -8.92
N VAL A 34 7.53 -3.47 -8.91
CA VAL A 34 7.60 -2.16 -9.56
C VAL A 34 7.45 -1.07 -8.50
N GLU A 35 8.35 -0.10 -8.50
CA GLU A 35 8.29 1.08 -7.66
C GLU A 35 7.96 2.32 -8.51
N GLN A 36 6.86 2.98 -8.19
CA GLN A 36 6.51 4.30 -8.72
C GLN A 36 6.66 5.34 -7.61
N LEU A 37 7.89 5.71 -7.33
CA LEU A 37 8.25 6.64 -6.26
C LEU A 37 8.29 8.07 -6.81
N LEU A 38 7.14 8.74 -6.88
CA LEU A 38 7.06 10.13 -7.30
C LEU A 38 7.62 11.04 -6.20
N ARG A 39 8.78 11.68 -6.47
CA ARG A 39 9.39 12.74 -5.63
C ARG A 39 9.78 12.34 -4.20
N MET A 40 9.88 11.07 -3.87
CA MET A 40 10.41 10.65 -2.58
C MET A 40 11.92 10.41 -2.66
N GLN A 41 12.68 10.98 -1.72
CA GLN A 41 14.12 10.70 -1.56
C GLN A 41 14.36 9.35 -0.86
N VAL A 42 13.71 8.31 -1.36
CA VAL A 42 13.87 6.94 -0.85
C VAL A 42 14.69 6.17 -1.88
N ASN A 43 15.74 5.51 -1.43
CA ASN A 43 16.54 4.65 -2.30
C ASN A 43 15.72 3.40 -2.66
N PRO A 44 15.40 3.16 -3.95
CA PRO A 44 14.57 2.03 -4.38
C PRO A 44 15.16 0.68 -4.02
N ASP A 45 16.49 0.52 -4.11
CA ASP A 45 17.16 -0.76 -3.80
C ASP A 45 17.08 -1.11 -2.32
N LEU A 46 17.19 -0.10 -1.44
CA LEU A 46 17.00 -0.33 -0.01
C LEU A 46 15.56 -0.73 0.31
N LEU A 47 14.57 -0.09 -0.34
CA LEU A 47 13.16 -0.44 -0.19
C LEU A 47 12.90 -1.87 -0.62
N LYS A 48 13.30 -2.21 -1.82
CA LYS A 48 13.22 -3.56 -2.39
C LYS A 48 13.79 -4.62 -1.44
N ASN A 49 15.03 -4.41 -0.97
CA ASN A 49 15.70 -5.35 -0.09
C ASN A 49 14.99 -5.50 1.27
N ARG A 50 14.38 -4.45 1.78
CA ARG A 50 13.63 -4.50 3.05
C ARG A 50 12.30 -5.21 2.89
N ILE A 51 11.55 -4.92 1.82
CA ILE A 51 10.31 -5.64 1.51
C ILE A 51 10.61 -7.12 1.31
N HIS A 52 11.62 -7.46 0.50
CA HIS A 52 12.02 -8.85 0.28
C HIS A 52 12.30 -9.57 1.60
N ARG A 53 13.20 -9.04 2.43
CA ARG A 53 13.54 -9.66 3.73
C ARG A 53 12.34 -9.82 4.65
N ALA A 54 11.45 -8.82 4.70
CA ALA A 54 10.26 -8.90 5.52
C ALA A 54 9.32 -10.00 5.04
N VAL A 55 9.05 -10.08 3.74
CA VAL A 55 8.16 -11.09 3.15
C VAL A 55 8.74 -12.50 3.31
N VAL A 56 10.03 -12.69 3.01
CA VAL A 56 10.71 -14.00 3.20
C VAL A 56 10.62 -14.44 4.64
N ARG A 57 10.90 -13.57 5.60
CA ARG A 57 10.78 -13.86 7.03
C ARG A 57 9.37 -14.33 7.39
N GLU A 58 8.34 -13.61 6.95
CA GLU A 58 6.95 -13.94 7.29
C GLU A 58 6.53 -15.28 6.64
N LEU A 59 6.79 -15.48 5.36
CA LEU A 59 6.43 -16.74 4.68
C LEU A 59 7.21 -17.96 5.24
N THR A 60 8.50 -17.80 5.54
CA THR A 60 9.30 -18.86 6.17
C THR A 60 8.78 -19.18 7.57
N SER A 61 8.36 -18.18 8.35
CA SER A 61 7.75 -18.41 9.67
C SER A 61 6.44 -19.20 9.61
N LYS A 62 5.76 -19.17 8.45
CA LYS A 62 4.55 -19.97 8.15
C LYS A 62 4.85 -21.35 7.58
N GLY A 63 6.14 -21.73 7.47
CA GLY A 63 6.57 -23.04 7.00
C GLY A 63 6.77 -23.16 5.49
N LEU A 64 6.72 -22.05 4.73
CA LEU A 64 7.04 -22.08 3.32
C LEU A 64 8.56 -21.95 3.13
N ARG A 65 9.08 -22.56 2.07
CA ARG A 65 10.48 -22.51 1.69
C ARG A 65 10.67 -21.64 0.45
N GLU A 66 11.62 -20.70 0.49
CA GLU A 66 12.01 -19.95 -0.68
C GLU A 66 12.78 -20.84 -1.66
N VAL A 67 12.44 -20.74 -2.94
CA VAL A 67 13.07 -21.44 -4.05
C VAL A 67 13.30 -20.47 -5.20
N ARG A 68 14.10 -20.88 -6.18
CA ARG A 68 14.29 -20.06 -7.39
C ARG A 68 13.05 -20.12 -8.28
N PRO A 69 12.78 -19.07 -9.07
CA PRO A 69 11.61 -19.04 -9.98
C PRO A 69 11.54 -20.22 -10.96
N GLU A 70 12.71 -20.76 -11.34
CA GLU A 70 12.84 -21.88 -12.28
C GLU A 70 12.47 -23.25 -11.65
N GLU A 71 12.36 -23.31 -10.34
CA GLU A 71 12.05 -24.56 -9.60
C GLU A 71 10.54 -24.84 -9.49
N ASN A 72 9.70 -24.16 -10.28
CA ASN A 72 8.24 -24.30 -10.27
C ASN A 72 7.64 -24.12 -8.85
N PRO A 73 7.78 -22.93 -8.27
CA PRO A 73 7.25 -22.65 -6.94
C PRO A 73 5.73 -22.75 -6.91
N ASP A 74 5.17 -23.14 -5.76
CA ASP A 74 3.71 -23.15 -5.54
C ASP A 74 3.15 -21.72 -5.58
N LEU A 75 3.91 -20.76 -5.03
CA LEU A 75 3.56 -19.34 -5.01
C LEU A 75 4.67 -18.49 -5.62
N VAL A 76 4.27 -17.50 -6.37
CA VAL A 76 5.14 -16.41 -6.86
C VAL A 76 4.78 -15.14 -6.11
N VAL A 77 5.79 -14.52 -5.49
CA VAL A 77 5.65 -13.28 -4.74
C VAL A 77 6.06 -12.11 -5.61
N ARG A 78 5.17 -11.16 -5.77
CA ARG A 78 5.49 -9.85 -6.33
C ARG A 78 5.00 -8.73 -5.42
N TYR A 79 5.58 -7.54 -5.58
CA TYR A 79 5.11 -6.34 -4.89
C TYR A 79 5.05 -5.17 -5.85
N TRP A 80 4.33 -4.14 -5.43
CA TRP A 80 4.37 -2.84 -6.06
C TRP A 80 4.31 -1.75 -4.99
N VAL A 81 4.92 -0.61 -5.29
CA VAL A 81 4.91 0.56 -4.42
C VAL A 81 4.50 1.75 -5.25
N GLU A 82 3.54 2.50 -4.75
CA GLU A 82 3.03 3.71 -5.37
C GLU A 82 3.01 4.84 -4.36
N THR A 83 3.38 6.04 -4.79
CA THR A 83 3.26 7.25 -3.98
C THR A 83 2.43 8.29 -4.70
N GLU A 84 1.39 8.77 -4.05
CA GLU A 84 0.56 9.87 -4.51
C GLU A 84 0.91 11.15 -3.75
N SER A 85 0.94 12.27 -4.45
CA SER A 85 1.11 13.60 -3.85
C SER A 85 -0.19 14.37 -3.97
N ASP A 86 -0.86 14.64 -2.86
CA ASP A 86 -1.97 15.60 -2.83
C ASP A 86 -1.38 17.02 -2.72
N VAL A 87 -1.21 17.69 -3.84
CA VAL A 87 -0.88 19.11 -3.88
C VAL A 87 -2.18 19.90 -3.85
N ARG A 88 -2.61 20.33 -2.69
CA ARG A 88 -3.67 21.34 -2.59
C ARG A 88 -3.05 22.72 -2.72
N VAL A 89 -3.17 23.33 -3.87
CA VAL A 89 -2.87 24.73 -4.07
C VAL A 89 -4.08 25.54 -3.56
N THR A 90 -4.03 26.00 -2.32
CA THR A 90 -4.97 27.00 -1.82
C THR A 90 -4.36 28.39 -2.10
N GLY A 91 -4.68 28.97 -3.24
CA GLY A 91 -4.36 30.35 -3.53
C GLY A 91 -5.42 31.27 -2.91
N THR A 92 -5.03 32.10 -1.96
CA THR A 92 -5.88 33.20 -1.50
C THR A 92 -5.55 34.41 -2.34
N LEU A 93 -6.50 34.87 -3.15
CA LEU A 93 -6.39 36.16 -3.87
C LEU A 93 -6.64 37.27 -2.85
N ASN A 94 -5.57 37.92 -2.41
CA ASN A 94 -5.70 39.15 -1.62
C ASN A 94 -5.80 40.36 -2.57
N TRP A 95 -6.96 40.97 -2.62
CA TRP A 95 -7.17 42.25 -3.29
C TRP A 95 -6.74 43.36 -2.35
N GLY A 96 -5.51 43.80 -2.43
CA GLY A 96 -4.99 44.94 -1.71
C GLY A 96 -5.15 46.19 -2.57
N LEU A 97 -6.05 47.11 -2.20
CA LEU A 97 -6.14 48.43 -2.80
C LEU A 97 -5.04 49.30 -2.18
N TYR A 98 -3.90 49.42 -2.84
CA TYR A 98 -2.91 50.43 -2.49
C TYR A 98 -3.26 51.71 -3.24
N GLY A 99 -3.91 52.65 -2.54
CA GLY A 99 -4.19 53.99 -3.05
C GLY A 99 -2.94 54.82 -3.09
N SER A 100 -2.43 55.12 -4.27
CA SER A 100 -1.49 56.21 -4.48
C SER A 100 -2.25 57.35 -5.17
N TYR A 101 -2.01 58.56 -4.72
CA TYR A 101 -2.74 59.78 -5.07
C TYR A 101 -2.57 60.19 -6.55
N TYR A 102 -1.81 59.48 -7.35
CA TYR A 102 -1.64 59.59 -8.79
C TYR A 102 -1.52 58.22 -9.45
N GLY A 103 -2.56 57.81 -10.16
CA GLY A 103 -2.50 56.67 -11.10
C GLY A 103 -2.48 55.29 -10.43
N GLY A 104 -3.64 54.65 -10.33
CA GLY A 104 -3.76 53.32 -9.72
C GLY A 104 -3.03 52.23 -10.49
N TYR A 105 -2.03 51.64 -9.88
CA TYR A 105 -1.47 50.36 -10.30
C TYR A 105 -2.13 49.23 -9.51
N TRP A 106 -2.75 48.32 -10.22
CA TRP A 106 -3.27 47.08 -9.63
C TRP A 106 -2.11 46.09 -9.44
N ALA A 107 -1.64 45.95 -8.23
CA ALA A 107 -0.69 44.89 -7.90
C ALA A 107 -1.47 43.69 -7.40
N VAL A 108 -1.50 42.62 -8.16
CA VAL A 108 -1.98 41.31 -7.74
C VAL A 108 -0.83 40.62 -7.05
N THR A 109 -0.87 40.54 -5.73
CA THR A 109 0.13 39.78 -4.97
C THR A 109 -0.37 38.36 -4.83
N TYR A 110 0.30 37.43 -5.50
CA TYR A 110 0.06 35.99 -5.31
C TYR A 110 0.82 35.57 -4.05
N THR A 111 0.11 35.32 -2.98
CA THR A 111 0.70 34.67 -1.82
C THR A 111 0.48 33.16 -2.01
N THR A 112 1.50 32.46 -2.50
CA THR A 112 1.53 31.00 -2.45
C THR A 112 1.81 30.60 -1.02
N MET A 113 0.77 30.19 -0.29
CA MET A 113 1.00 29.45 0.95
C MET A 113 1.36 28.03 0.57
N ASP A 114 2.59 27.65 0.86
CA ASP A 114 2.99 26.24 0.84
C ASP A 114 2.18 25.48 1.88
N THR A 115 1.08 24.92 1.46
CA THR A 115 0.41 23.88 2.25
C THR A 115 1.29 22.64 2.22
N PRO A 116 1.61 22.06 3.40
CA PRO A 116 2.43 20.86 3.44
C PRO A 116 1.80 19.80 2.55
N SER A 117 2.50 19.44 1.48
CA SER A 117 2.06 18.39 0.57
C SER A 117 1.97 17.08 1.35
N THR A 118 0.77 16.56 1.47
CA THR A 118 0.57 15.26 2.10
C THR A 118 0.86 14.20 1.05
N HIS A 119 1.85 13.38 1.32
CA HIS A 119 2.13 12.21 0.49
C HIS A 119 1.41 10.99 1.06
N ARG A 120 0.91 10.15 0.17
CA ARG A 120 0.38 8.84 0.52
C ARG A 120 1.24 7.78 -0.14
N GLY A 121 1.79 6.87 0.65
CA GLY A 121 2.47 5.68 0.15
C GLY A 121 1.54 4.47 0.23
N THR A 122 1.50 3.68 -0.83
CA THR A 122 0.79 2.41 -0.86
C THR A 122 1.76 1.30 -1.28
N ILE A 123 1.76 0.21 -0.53
CA ILE A 123 2.52 -1.00 -0.85
C ILE A 123 1.51 -2.13 -1.04
N GLY A 124 1.57 -2.78 -2.19
CA GLY A 124 0.85 -4.02 -2.45
C GLY A 124 1.82 -5.20 -2.48
N ILE A 125 1.49 -6.29 -1.81
CA ILE A 125 2.22 -7.56 -1.88
C ILE A 125 1.23 -8.62 -2.31
N GLU A 126 1.57 -9.37 -3.35
CA GLU A 126 0.71 -10.38 -3.95
C GLU A 126 1.39 -11.74 -3.96
N LEU A 127 0.65 -12.75 -3.53
CA LEU A 127 0.99 -14.16 -3.66
C LEU A 127 0.15 -14.73 -4.79
N ILE A 128 0.80 -15.16 -5.86
CA ILE A 128 0.19 -15.65 -7.08
C ILE A 128 0.49 -17.12 -7.19
N GLN A 129 -0.50 -17.95 -7.51
CA GLN A 129 -0.29 -19.38 -7.73
C GLN A 129 0.63 -19.61 -8.93
N GLY A 130 1.70 -20.38 -8.75
CA GLY A 130 2.77 -20.53 -9.73
C GLY A 130 2.29 -21.12 -11.06
N THR A 131 1.43 -22.13 -11.03
CA THR A 131 0.93 -22.84 -12.22
C THR A 131 -0.23 -22.13 -12.90
N ALA A 132 -1.27 -21.75 -12.13
CA ALA A 132 -2.50 -21.16 -12.68
C ALA A 132 -2.40 -19.65 -12.90
N ARG A 133 -1.41 -19.00 -12.32
CA ARG A 133 -1.22 -17.53 -12.29
C ARG A 133 -2.39 -16.76 -11.66
N ASP A 134 -3.21 -17.45 -10.87
CA ASP A 134 -4.30 -16.85 -10.13
C ASP A 134 -3.79 -16.18 -8.86
N LEU A 135 -4.39 -15.04 -8.52
CA LEU A 135 -4.12 -14.37 -7.26
C LEU A 135 -4.60 -15.26 -6.10
N ALA A 136 -3.67 -15.74 -5.28
CA ALA A 136 -4.00 -16.53 -4.11
C ALA A 136 -4.31 -15.64 -2.90
N TRP A 137 -3.43 -14.67 -2.62
CA TRP A 137 -3.58 -13.77 -1.48
C TRP A 137 -2.86 -12.45 -1.75
N ARG A 138 -3.34 -11.36 -1.17
CA ARG A 138 -2.71 -10.05 -1.28
C ARG A 138 -2.83 -9.23 -0.02
N LEU A 139 -1.85 -8.38 0.18
CA LEU A 139 -1.76 -7.40 1.25
C LEU A 139 -1.66 -6.00 0.66
N PHE A 140 -2.45 -5.07 1.19
CA PHE A 140 -2.34 -3.65 0.93
C PHE A 140 -1.98 -2.90 2.22
N ILE A 141 -0.98 -2.05 2.14
CA ILE A 141 -0.58 -1.14 3.20
C ILE A 141 -0.63 0.26 2.62
N SER A 142 -1.50 1.13 3.16
CA SER A 142 -1.60 2.52 2.75
C SER A 142 -1.35 3.43 3.94
N GLU A 143 -0.37 4.32 3.83
CA GLU A 143 0.05 5.22 4.90
C GLU A 143 0.16 6.65 4.40
N LYS A 144 -0.29 7.59 5.25
CA LYS A 144 -0.12 9.02 5.04
C LYS A 144 1.27 9.43 5.53
N ILE A 145 2.10 9.96 4.64
CA ILE A 145 3.46 10.38 4.93
C ILE A 145 3.47 11.90 5.06
N ILE A 146 3.62 12.40 6.30
CA ILE A 146 3.66 13.85 6.58
C ILE A 146 5.09 14.37 6.57
N HIS A 147 6.03 13.54 7.04
CA HIS A 147 7.46 13.83 7.04
C HIS A 147 8.23 12.62 6.53
N ILE A 148 9.19 12.87 5.64
CA ILE A 148 10.07 11.81 5.11
C ILE A 148 11.19 11.58 6.14
N ASP A 149 10.94 10.67 7.07
CA ASP A 149 11.96 10.09 7.94
C ASP A 149 12.18 8.63 7.48
N PRO A 150 13.30 8.34 6.81
CA PRO A 150 13.53 7.00 6.25
C PRO A 150 13.47 5.90 7.30
N ASP A 151 14.03 6.11 8.48
CA ASP A 151 14.06 5.07 9.51
C ASP A 151 12.68 4.78 10.11
N LYS A 152 11.87 5.81 10.28
CA LYS A 152 10.49 5.67 10.74
C LYS A 152 9.63 4.96 9.70
N ILE A 153 9.75 5.36 8.42
CA ILE A 153 9.06 4.71 7.30
C ILE A 153 9.37 3.21 7.29
N TRP A 154 10.65 2.85 7.46
CA TRP A 154 11.06 1.44 7.43
C TRP A 154 10.53 0.63 8.60
N LYS A 155 10.59 1.16 9.81
CA LYS A 155 10.04 0.49 11.00
C LYS A 155 8.54 0.25 10.86
N THR A 156 7.82 1.26 10.35
CA THR A 156 6.38 1.17 10.14
C THR A 156 6.04 0.18 9.01
N THR A 157 6.78 0.20 7.91
CA THR A 157 6.59 -0.73 6.79
C THR A 157 6.79 -2.18 7.24
N ASP A 158 7.88 -2.48 7.94
CA ASP A 158 8.17 -3.84 8.45
C ASP A 158 7.08 -4.33 9.41
N SER A 159 6.66 -3.48 10.34
CA SER A 159 5.56 -3.78 11.27
C SER A 159 4.23 -4.02 10.56
N ASN A 160 3.92 -3.23 9.54
CA ASN A 160 2.68 -3.38 8.78
C ASN A 160 2.68 -4.63 7.89
N ILE A 161 3.83 -4.99 7.30
CA ILE A 161 3.97 -6.27 6.59
C ILE A 161 3.71 -7.42 7.55
N LYS A 162 4.36 -7.44 8.71
CA LYS A 162 4.14 -8.47 9.74
C LYS A 162 2.66 -8.55 10.12
N LYS A 163 2.02 -7.43 10.44
CA LYS A 163 0.59 -7.36 10.77
C LYS A 163 -0.31 -7.92 9.65
N GLY A 164 0.00 -7.60 8.40
CA GLY A 164 -0.74 -8.14 7.25
C GLY A 164 -0.63 -9.66 7.16
N PHE A 165 0.57 -10.20 7.34
CA PHE A 165 0.82 -11.65 7.30
C PHE A 165 0.27 -12.42 8.50
N GLU A 166 -0.21 -11.78 9.56
CA GLU A 166 -0.97 -12.45 10.63
C GLU A 166 -2.24 -13.13 10.09
N SER A 167 -2.81 -12.61 9.00
CA SER A 167 -3.97 -13.19 8.31
C SER A 167 -3.63 -14.25 7.27
N TYR A 168 -2.35 -14.58 7.06
CA TYR A 168 -1.90 -15.62 6.15
C TYR A 168 -1.38 -16.86 6.92
N PRO A 169 -1.75 -18.10 6.56
CA PRO A 169 -2.83 -18.43 5.63
C PRO A 169 -4.21 -18.07 6.21
N PRO A 170 -5.24 -17.83 5.35
CA PRO A 170 -6.58 -17.55 5.81
C PRO A 170 -7.13 -18.68 6.67
N THR A 171 -7.84 -18.34 7.73
CA THR A 171 -8.50 -19.33 8.60
C THR A 171 -9.70 -19.98 7.88
N ALA A 172 -10.06 -21.20 8.27
CA ALA A 172 -11.23 -21.89 7.72
C ALA A 172 -12.51 -21.05 7.83
N LYS A 173 -12.67 -20.31 8.94
CA LYS A 173 -13.80 -19.39 9.15
C LYS A 173 -13.78 -18.25 8.12
N ALA A 174 -12.64 -17.59 7.94
CA ALA A 174 -12.49 -16.49 6.96
C ALA A 174 -12.78 -16.96 5.53
N ILE A 175 -12.32 -18.17 5.17
CA ILE A 175 -12.59 -18.79 3.86
C ILE A 175 -14.10 -19.01 3.67
N GLN A 176 -14.79 -19.52 4.67
CA GLN A 176 -16.23 -19.76 4.60
C GLN A 176 -17.02 -18.45 4.44
N GLU A 177 -16.69 -17.44 5.24
CA GLU A 177 -17.33 -16.12 5.17
C GLU A 177 -17.13 -15.48 3.78
N LYS A 178 -15.93 -15.57 3.23
CA LYS A 178 -15.61 -15.05 1.91
C LYS A 178 -16.34 -15.79 0.78
N LYS A 179 -16.46 -17.12 0.85
CA LYS A 179 -17.26 -17.91 -0.09
C LYS A 179 -18.72 -17.47 -0.10
N GLN A 180 -19.32 -17.23 1.08
CA GLN A 180 -20.69 -16.74 1.18
C GLN A 180 -20.85 -15.33 0.60
N GLU A 181 -19.86 -14.45 0.82
CA GLU A 181 -19.84 -13.11 0.22
C GLU A 181 -19.85 -13.18 -1.30
N TRP A 182 -18.97 -13.98 -1.92
CA TRP A 182 -18.90 -14.16 -3.36
C TRP A 182 -20.18 -14.74 -3.95
N ALA A 183 -20.75 -15.77 -3.32
CA ALA A 183 -22.03 -16.35 -3.76
C ALA A 183 -23.17 -15.31 -3.80
N LYS A 184 -23.20 -14.37 -2.84
CA LYS A 184 -24.18 -13.27 -2.82
C LYS A 184 -23.97 -12.28 -3.96
N VAL A 185 -22.70 -12.01 -4.32
CA VAL A 185 -22.35 -11.11 -5.43
C VAL A 185 -22.74 -11.73 -6.77
N ASP A 186 -22.47 -13.03 -6.95
CA ASP A 186 -22.79 -13.74 -8.18
C ASP A 186 -24.30 -13.89 -8.37
N ALA A 187 -25.05 -14.16 -7.30
CA ALA A 187 -26.51 -14.19 -7.34
C ALA A 187 -27.15 -12.85 -7.72
N ARG A 188 -26.48 -11.71 -7.49
CA ARG A 188 -26.97 -10.39 -7.89
C ARG A 188 -26.65 -10.04 -9.36
N LYS A 189 -25.71 -10.75 -9.98
CA LYS A 189 -25.29 -10.54 -11.38
C LYS A 189 -26.02 -11.45 -12.36
N SER A 190 -26.72 -12.47 -11.87
CA SER A 190 -27.59 -13.32 -12.70
C SER A 190 -28.89 -12.57 -12.98
N PRO A 191 -29.25 -12.32 -14.26
CA PRO A 191 -30.46 -11.57 -14.66
C PRO A 191 -31.75 -12.29 -14.27
#